data_e2fdf5a33acf730199bf8ff28e49746d
#
_entry.id   e2fdf5a33acf730199bf8ff28e49746d
#
_cell.length_a   1.000
_cell.length_b   1.000
_cell.length_c   1.000
_cell.angle_alpha   90.00
_cell.angle_beta   90.00
_cell.angle_gamma   90.00
#
_symmetry.space_group_name_H-M   'P 1'
#
loop_
_entity.id
_entity.type
_entity.pdbx_description
1 polymer ?
#
loop_
_entity_poly.entity_id
_entity_poly.type
_entity_poly.pdbx_seq_one_letter_code
_entity_poly.pdbx_strand_id
1 'polypeptide(L)'
;MEGKNMVQSRDNTNPTLEQSPPSFVVVGQPTAGLRFLAEALPPVMMAAGYHFEPEAEAPRAVLNFIQAEKPTPYRRKAQATMVVSFLELPQLPAQPITALYPYLVRALSNMLVVYVPGQGAYFLTLELGQYHEPEGPRFAERLFERIHPIASSVLVVNNRFEADLEPELWQGDELTEELRQAGRRLAEWNLLPAAFPIEEILPPEDLRHVKRLYGIGGLSYGNLSVRKDERRFWMSASGVDKANLREIGRDILLVTDYDPIQNSMRLSVPPGLEPRRVSVDAIEHWMIYREHPQVGAIIHVHAWMENISSTQFNYPCGTYELACAVAEKVRQAPDPSRAVVGLKNHGLTITGPSLEDIFERIEGRLLRQVPMT
;
A
#
# COMPACT_ATOMS: atom_id res chain seq x y z
N MET A 1 -41.01 -39.46 3.10
CA MET A 1 -40.99 -38.13 3.72
C MET A 1 -39.60 -37.61 3.58
N GLU A 2 -39.40 -36.79 2.53
CA GLU A 2 -38.10 -36.21 2.16
C GLU A 2 -37.94 -34.91 2.91
N GLY A 3 -36.93 -34.83 3.75
CA GLY A 3 -36.51 -33.58 4.39
C GLY A 3 -35.47 -32.86 3.55
N LYS A 4 -35.89 -31.85 2.81
CA LYS A 4 -34.98 -30.91 2.09
C LYS A 4 -34.24 -30.05 3.09
N ASN A 5 -32.96 -30.26 3.27
CA ASN A 5 -32.06 -29.30 3.88
C ASN A 5 -31.80 -28.14 2.88
N MET A 6 -32.46 -26.99 3.10
CA MET A 6 -32.12 -25.77 2.44
C MET A 6 -30.84 -25.21 3.09
N VAL A 7 -29.74 -25.26 2.34
CA VAL A 7 -28.56 -24.50 2.62
C VAL A 7 -28.88 -23.04 2.29
N GLN A 8 -29.10 -22.23 3.32
CA GLN A 8 -29.19 -20.78 3.16
C GLN A 8 -27.79 -20.25 2.75
N SER A 9 -27.69 -19.80 1.51
CA SER A 9 -26.59 -18.94 1.07
C SER A 9 -26.63 -17.68 1.93
N ARG A 10 -25.64 -17.51 2.80
CA ARG A 10 -25.40 -16.22 3.47
C ARG A 10 -24.88 -15.27 2.41
N ASP A 11 -25.73 -14.38 1.93
CA ASP A 11 -25.34 -13.19 1.19
C ASP A 11 -24.42 -12.36 2.09
N ASN A 12 -23.11 -12.42 1.80
CA ASN A 12 -22.10 -11.52 2.34
C ASN A 12 -22.17 -10.18 1.58
N THR A 13 -23.31 -9.53 1.60
CA THR A 13 -23.37 -8.11 1.24
C THR A 13 -22.90 -7.33 2.46
N ASN A 14 -21.60 -6.97 2.45
CA ASN A 14 -21.09 -5.89 3.29
C ASN A 14 -22.02 -4.69 3.13
N PRO A 15 -22.41 -3.99 4.23
CA PRO A 15 -23.12 -2.74 4.11
C PRO A 15 -22.22 -1.79 3.31
N THR A 16 -22.53 -1.61 2.05
CA THR A 16 -21.99 -0.55 1.22
C THR A 16 -22.30 0.74 1.97
N LEU A 17 -21.29 1.34 2.60
CA LEU A 17 -21.32 2.74 2.89
C LEU A 17 -21.69 3.40 1.57
N GLU A 18 -22.87 4.01 1.47
CA GLU A 18 -23.19 4.94 0.39
C GLU A 18 -22.20 6.09 0.50
N GLN A 19 -21.01 5.86 -0.03
CA GLN A 19 -20.00 6.89 -0.12
C GLN A 19 -20.49 7.85 -1.20
N SER A 20 -20.69 9.10 -0.82
CA SER A 20 -20.87 10.18 -1.79
C SER A 20 -19.80 10.05 -2.88
N PRO A 21 -20.14 10.35 -4.16
CA PRO A 21 -19.17 10.29 -5.24
C PRO A 21 -17.84 10.92 -4.82
N PRO A 22 -16.69 10.29 -5.10
CA PRO A 22 -15.41 10.81 -4.67
C PRO A 22 -15.17 12.20 -5.29
N SER A 23 -14.97 13.21 -4.46
CA SER A 23 -14.69 14.57 -4.94
C SER A 23 -13.23 14.72 -5.35
N PHE A 24 -12.97 15.60 -6.33
CA PHE A 24 -11.61 15.99 -6.69
C PHE A 24 -11.49 17.49 -6.96
N VAL A 25 -10.25 17.97 -6.82
CA VAL A 25 -9.87 19.36 -7.13
C VAL A 25 -8.69 19.38 -8.08
N VAL A 26 -8.56 20.46 -8.82
CA VAL A 26 -7.40 20.78 -9.64
C VAL A 26 -6.71 22.00 -9.05
N VAL A 27 -5.42 21.90 -8.75
CA VAL A 27 -4.65 22.97 -8.13
C VAL A 27 -3.32 23.19 -8.86
N GLY A 28 -2.70 24.33 -8.61
CA GLY A 28 -1.48 24.76 -9.28
C GLY A 28 -1.74 25.34 -10.68
N GLN A 29 -0.67 25.72 -11.35
CA GLN A 29 -0.74 26.28 -12.69
C GLN A 29 -0.05 25.35 -13.69
N PRO A 30 -0.77 24.75 -14.65
CA PRO A 30 -0.15 23.90 -15.65
C PRO A 30 0.78 24.74 -16.54
N THR A 31 1.92 24.18 -16.89
CA THR A 31 2.79 24.68 -17.94
C THR A 31 2.09 24.64 -19.30
N ALA A 32 2.68 25.26 -20.31
CA ALA A 32 2.09 25.25 -21.66
C ALA A 32 1.86 23.81 -22.19
N GLY A 33 2.82 22.90 -21.94
CA GLY A 33 2.71 21.51 -22.38
C GLY A 33 1.76 20.67 -21.53
N LEU A 34 1.40 21.08 -20.31
CA LEU A 34 0.46 20.35 -19.45
C LEU A 34 -0.99 20.87 -19.54
N ARG A 35 -1.26 21.97 -20.24
CA ARG A 35 -2.63 22.54 -20.33
C ARG A 35 -3.64 21.54 -20.87
N PHE A 36 -3.28 20.78 -21.88
CA PHE A 36 -4.18 19.79 -22.46
C PHE A 36 -4.57 18.70 -21.47
N LEU A 37 -3.67 18.30 -20.57
CA LEU A 37 -4.00 17.34 -19.49
C LEU A 37 -4.89 17.99 -18.42
N ALA A 38 -4.62 19.22 -18.05
CA ALA A 38 -5.45 19.96 -17.10
C ALA A 38 -6.90 20.15 -17.60
N GLU A 39 -7.09 20.22 -18.93
CA GLU A 39 -8.39 20.32 -19.59
C GLU A 39 -9.03 18.95 -19.84
N ALA A 40 -8.25 17.92 -20.20
CA ALA A 40 -8.78 16.62 -20.59
C ALA A 40 -9.07 15.69 -19.39
N LEU A 41 -8.28 15.73 -18.31
CA LEU A 41 -8.46 14.81 -17.19
C LEU A 41 -9.76 15.03 -16.39
N PRO A 42 -10.21 16.27 -16.09
CA PRO A 42 -11.45 16.48 -15.34
C PRO A 42 -12.68 15.84 -15.99
N PRO A 43 -12.95 16.00 -17.29
CA PRO A 43 -14.07 15.31 -17.95
C PRO A 43 -13.97 13.78 -17.85
N VAL A 44 -12.76 13.21 -17.99
CA VAL A 44 -12.54 11.77 -17.88
C VAL A 44 -12.86 11.29 -16.45
N MET A 45 -12.40 12.02 -15.44
CA MET A 45 -12.72 11.71 -14.04
C MET A 45 -14.23 11.81 -13.75
N MET A 46 -14.90 12.85 -14.23
CA MET A 46 -16.34 12.99 -14.06
C MET A 46 -17.11 11.86 -14.76
N ALA A 47 -16.70 11.45 -15.94
CA ALA A 47 -17.28 10.29 -16.63
C ALA A 47 -17.10 8.97 -15.87
N ALA A 48 -16.06 8.88 -15.05
CA ALA A 48 -15.80 7.76 -14.14
C ALA A 48 -16.48 7.89 -12.75
N GLY A 49 -17.38 8.86 -12.58
CA GLY A 49 -18.18 9.03 -11.36
C GLY A 49 -17.54 9.91 -10.29
N TYR A 50 -16.47 10.63 -10.60
CA TYR A 50 -15.91 11.64 -9.68
C TYR A 50 -16.69 12.96 -9.76
N HIS A 51 -16.73 13.69 -8.66
CA HIS A 51 -17.34 15.00 -8.58
C HIS A 51 -16.27 16.10 -8.50
N PHE A 52 -16.29 17.04 -9.46
CA PHE A 52 -15.39 18.19 -9.42
C PHE A 52 -15.91 19.22 -8.43
N GLU A 53 -15.14 19.52 -7.38
CA GLU A 53 -15.53 20.39 -6.29
C GLU A 53 -14.36 21.33 -5.92
N PRO A 54 -14.19 22.47 -6.62
CA PRO A 54 -13.01 23.34 -6.47
C PRO A 54 -12.75 23.82 -5.04
N GLU A 55 -13.77 23.96 -4.22
CA GLU A 55 -13.70 24.48 -2.85
C GLU A 55 -13.68 23.35 -1.79
N ALA A 56 -13.55 22.08 -2.21
CA ALA A 56 -13.55 20.96 -1.26
C ALA A 56 -12.41 21.10 -0.26
N GLU A 57 -12.72 21.09 1.03
CA GLU A 57 -11.72 21.13 2.10
C GLU A 57 -10.94 19.82 2.25
N ALA A 58 -11.58 18.69 1.97
CA ALA A 58 -11.02 17.35 2.09
C ALA A 58 -11.38 16.49 0.86
N PRO A 59 -10.91 16.88 -0.36
CA PRO A 59 -11.21 16.12 -1.56
C PRO A 59 -10.60 14.72 -1.48
N ARG A 60 -11.23 13.75 -2.16
CA ARG A 60 -10.65 12.41 -2.29
C ARG A 60 -9.38 12.43 -3.13
N ALA A 61 -9.37 13.17 -4.22
CA ALA A 61 -8.23 13.27 -5.12
C ALA A 61 -7.87 14.74 -5.40
N VAL A 62 -6.57 14.98 -5.61
CA VAL A 62 -6.04 16.28 -6.01
C VAL A 62 -5.16 16.08 -7.23
N LEU A 63 -5.48 16.79 -8.31
CA LEU A 63 -4.60 16.94 -9.47
C LEU A 63 -3.77 18.20 -9.26
N ASN A 64 -2.49 18.04 -8.88
CA ASN A 64 -1.61 19.15 -8.50
C ASN A 64 -0.58 19.44 -9.61
N PHE A 65 -0.76 20.51 -10.36
CA PHE A 65 0.19 20.93 -11.39
C PHE A 65 1.35 21.73 -10.78
N ILE A 66 2.55 21.15 -10.83
CA ILE A 66 3.77 21.71 -10.23
C ILE A 66 4.77 22.15 -11.30
N GLN A 67 5.68 23.05 -10.89
CA GLN A 67 6.78 23.51 -11.73
C GLN A 67 8.11 23.00 -11.19
N ALA A 68 9.07 22.72 -12.08
CA ALA A 68 10.36 22.14 -11.71
C ALA A 68 11.17 23.03 -10.76
N GLU A 69 11.13 24.36 -10.97
CA GLU A 69 11.88 25.32 -10.17
C GLU A 69 11.32 25.45 -8.75
N LYS A 70 10.00 25.23 -8.59
CA LYS A 70 9.32 25.36 -7.30
C LYS A 70 8.16 24.37 -7.19
N PRO A 71 8.42 23.12 -6.86
CA PRO A 71 7.35 22.14 -6.63
C PRO A 71 6.50 22.56 -5.43
N THR A 72 5.27 22.99 -5.70
CA THR A 72 4.35 23.48 -4.67
C THR A 72 3.57 22.32 -4.08
N PRO A 73 3.69 22.08 -2.76
CA PRO A 73 2.97 20.98 -2.11
C PRO A 73 1.49 21.30 -1.93
N TYR A 74 0.63 20.29 -2.13
CA TYR A 74 -0.73 20.33 -1.61
C TYR A 74 -0.74 19.81 -0.16
N ARG A 75 -1.09 20.67 0.80
CA ARG A 75 -1.19 20.30 2.22
C ARG A 75 -2.55 19.72 2.52
N ARG A 76 -2.61 18.41 2.67
CA ARG A 76 -3.84 17.68 2.98
C ARG A 76 -4.43 18.08 4.32
N LYS A 77 -5.75 18.27 4.34
CA LYS A 77 -6.53 18.42 5.58
C LYS A 77 -7.05 17.05 6.09
N ALA A 78 -7.18 16.06 5.21
CA ALA A 78 -7.59 14.70 5.56
C ALA A 78 -6.55 13.67 5.08
N GLN A 79 -6.33 12.61 5.87
CA GLN A 79 -5.41 11.52 5.51
C GLN A 79 -5.86 10.75 4.26
N ALA A 80 -7.17 10.67 4.04
CA ALA A 80 -7.76 9.98 2.89
C ALA A 80 -7.57 10.71 1.55
N THR A 81 -7.06 11.95 1.55
CA THR A 81 -6.82 12.71 0.33
C THR A 81 -5.59 12.17 -0.41
N MET A 82 -5.78 11.74 -1.64
CA MET A 82 -4.72 11.29 -2.54
C MET A 82 -4.26 12.42 -3.45
N VAL A 83 -2.96 12.69 -3.52
CA VAL A 83 -2.37 13.77 -4.33
C VAL A 83 -1.60 13.16 -5.48
N VAL A 84 -2.00 13.53 -6.70
CA VAL A 84 -1.30 13.21 -7.94
C VAL A 84 -0.72 14.52 -8.49
N SER A 85 0.61 14.64 -8.52
CA SER A 85 1.27 15.82 -9.06
C SER A 85 1.70 15.60 -10.50
N PHE A 86 1.59 16.65 -11.31
CA PHE A 86 1.98 16.68 -12.72
C PHE A 86 3.14 17.64 -12.90
N LEU A 87 4.20 17.15 -13.53
CA LEU A 87 5.42 17.88 -13.84
C LEU A 87 5.74 17.75 -15.33
N GLU A 88 6.05 18.85 -16.01
CA GLU A 88 6.59 18.83 -17.37
C GLU A 88 8.11 18.92 -17.34
N LEU A 89 8.78 18.05 -18.10
CA LEU A 89 10.21 18.15 -18.36
C LEU A 89 10.49 18.06 -19.87
N PRO A 90 11.51 18.75 -20.39
CA PRO A 90 11.86 18.70 -21.81
C PRO A 90 12.41 17.32 -22.22
N GLN A 91 12.99 16.59 -21.29
CA GLN A 91 13.53 15.23 -21.49
C GLN A 91 13.55 14.46 -20.17
N LEU A 92 13.48 13.13 -20.26
CA LEU A 92 13.63 12.27 -19.09
C LEU A 92 15.09 12.29 -18.62
N PRO A 93 15.36 12.46 -17.31
CA PRO A 93 16.71 12.36 -16.77
C PRO A 93 17.32 10.97 -16.97
N ALA A 94 18.64 10.88 -17.09
CA ALA A 94 19.35 9.60 -17.26
C ALA A 94 19.15 8.61 -16.09
N GLN A 95 18.94 9.15 -14.89
CA GLN A 95 18.59 8.39 -13.68
C GLN A 95 17.23 8.90 -13.15
N PRO A 96 16.11 8.45 -13.73
CA PRO A 96 14.81 9.06 -13.46
C PRO A 96 14.39 8.97 -12.00
N ILE A 97 14.55 7.83 -11.34
CA ILE A 97 14.19 7.68 -9.93
C ILE A 97 14.93 8.69 -9.07
N THR A 98 16.25 8.75 -9.18
CA THR A 98 17.10 9.66 -8.41
C THR A 98 16.74 11.13 -8.64
N ALA A 99 16.49 11.52 -9.90
CA ALA A 99 16.21 12.90 -10.25
C ALA A 99 14.78 13.33 -9.93
N LEU A 100 13.80 12.42 -10.01
CA LEU A 100 12.38 12.76 -9.92
C LEU A 100 11.76 12.50 -8.54
N TYR A 101 12.30 11.56 -7.78
CA TYR A 101 11.77 11.25 -6.44
C TYR A 101 11.75 12.46 -5.48
N PRO A 102 12.73 13.39 -5.49
CA PRO A 102 12.64 14.63 -4.72
C PRO A 102 11.41 15.50 -5.05
N TYR A 103 10.97 15.54 -6.31
CA TYR A 103 9.74 16.27 -6.68
C TYR A 103 8.49 15.64 -6.07
N LEU A 104 8.39 14.31 -6.11
CA LEU A 104 7.31 13.57 -5.45
C LEU A 104 7.21 13.93 -3.97
N VAL A 105 8.33 13.92 -3.27
CA VAL A 105 8.41 14.19 -1.83
C VAL A 105 8.09 15.64 -1.51
N ARG A 106 8.70 16.59 -2.23
CA ARG A 106 8.49 18.02 -2.00
C ARG A 106 7.07 18.48 -2.33
N ALA A 107 6.43 17.86 -3.32
CA ALA A 107 5.04 18.12 -3.65
C ALA A 107 4.04 17.42 -2.69
N LEU A 108 4.51 16.61 -1.75
CA LEU A 108 3.69 15.79 -0.83
C LEU A 108 2.73 14.84 -1.55
N SER A 109 3.16 14.28 -2.67
CA SER A 109 2.32 13.50 -3.58
C SER A 109 2.35 12.01 -3.25
N ASN A 110 1.26 11.32 -3.55
CA ASN A 110 1.21 9.86 -3.59
C ASN A 110 1.77 9.33 -4.92
N MET A 111 1.55 10.11 -6.00
CA MET A 111 2.06 9.81 -7.33
C MET A 111 2.57 11.10 -7.99
N LEU A 112 3.68 10.98 -8.71
CA LEU A 112 4.19 12.00 -9.61
C LEU A 112 4.04 11.50 -11.05
N VAL A 113 3.39 12.29 -11.89
CA VAL A 113 3.26 12.08 -13.34
C VAL A 113 4.17 13.08 -14.03
N VAL A 114 5.22 12.61 -14.66
CA VAL A 114 6.18 13.44 -15.38
C VAL A 114 5.90 13.32 -16.88
N TYR A 115 5.38 14.37 -17.45
CA TYR A 115 5.13 14.46 -18.89
C TYR A 115 6.38 14.93 -19.63
N VAL A 116 6.76 14.20 -20.67
CA VAL A 116 7.85 14.56 -21.59
C VAL A 116 7.25 14.64 -22.98
N PRO A 117 7.18 15.83 -23.60
CA PRO A 117 6.58 16.03 -24.91
C PRO A 117 7.12 15.05 -25.96
N GLY A 118 6.23 14.40 -26.71
CA GLY A 118 6.57 13.40 -27.73
C GLY A 118 7.01 12.03 -27.22
N GLN A 119 7.17 11.87 -25.90
CA GLN A 119 7.50 10.57 -25.28
C GLN A 119 6.33 10.00 -24.47
N GLY A 120 5.56 10.87 -23.79
CA GLY A 120 4.46 10.45 -22.94
C GLY A 120 4.68 10.78 -21.46
N ALA A 121 4.09 9.99 -20.59
CA ALA A 121 4.12 10.21 -19.13
C ALA A 121 4.87 9.08 -18.42
N TYR A 122 5.69 9.47 -17.45
CA TYR A 122 6.39 8.60 -16.52
C TYR A 122 5.77 8.76 -15.13
N PHE A 123 5.52 7.65 -14.47
CA PHE A 123 4.86 7.63 -13.17
C PHE A 123 5.83 7.18 -12.09
N LEU A 124 5.85 7.90 -10.97
CA LEU A 124 6.56 7.51 -9.76
C LEU A 124 5.57 7.46 -8.60
N THR A 125 5.70 6.42 -7.76
CA THR A 125 4.98 6.32 -6.49
C THR A 125 5.95 6.35 -5.31
N LEU A 126 5.42 6.50 -4.08
CA LEU A 126 6.26 6.55 -2.87
C LEU A 126 6.99 5.24 -2.60
N GLU A 127 6.34 4.11 -2.92
CA GLU A 127 6.82 2.79 -2.55
C GLU A 127 7.77 2.21 -3.60
N LEU A 128 7.68 2.65 -4.87
CA LEU A 128 8.29 1.95 -5.98
C LEU A 128 8.84 2.88 -7.06
N GLY A 129 9.61 2.27 -7.94
CA GLY A 129 10.20 2.89 -9.10
C GLY A 129 9.21 3.52 -10.09
N GLN A 130 9.57 3.54 -11.32
CA GLN A 130 8.79 4.21 -12.37
C GLN A 130 8.21 3.23 -13.38
N TYR A 131 7.12 3.63 -14.01
CA TYR A 131 6.57 3.01 -15.22
C TYR A 131 6.14 4.10 -16.20
N HIS A 132 5.84 3.73 -17.45
CA HIS A 132 5.69 4.65 -18.57
C HIS A 132 4.39 4.39 -19.35
N GLU A 133 3.72 5.48 -19.74
CA GLU A 133 2.59 5.47 -20.66
C GLU A 133 2.92 6.32 -21.89
N PRO A 134 3.05 5.73 -23.10
CA PRO A 134 3.42 6.47 -24.28
C PRO A 134 2.32 7.42 -24.71
N GLU A 135 2.71 8.57 -25.29
CA GLU A 135 1.76 9.50 -25.89
C GLU A 135 1.01 8.86 -27.08
N GLY A 136 -0.23 9.26 -27.30
CA GLY A 136 -1.03 8.73 -28.43
C GLY A 136 -2.54 8.85 -28.22
N PRO A 137 -3.34 8.15 -29.02
CA PRO A 137 -4.80 8.22 -28.92
C PRO A 137 -5.30 7.87 -27.51
N ARG A 138 -6.32 8.59 -27.03
CA ARG A 138 -6.91 8.41 -25.72
C ARG A 138 -5.88 8.51 -24.57
N PHE A 139 -4.89 9.40 -24.71
CA PHE A 139 -3.80 9.51 -23.73
C PHE A 139 -4.31 9.90 -22.35
N ALA A 140 -5.25 10.85 -22.25
CA ALA A 140 -5.81 11.27 -20.97
C ALA A 140 -6.57 10.13 -20.25
N GLU A 141 -7.32 9.31 -20.99
CA GLU A 141 -8.01 8.15 -20.44
C GLU A 141 -7.02 7.09 -19.93
N ARG A 142 -5.97 6.80 -20.71
CA ARG A 142 -4.94 5.85 -20.27
C ARG A 142 -4.15 6.37 -19.05
N LEU A 143 -3.88 7.69 -18.98
CA LEU A 143 -3.33 8.29 -17.78
C LEU A 143 -4.28 8.13 -16.60
N PHE A 144 -5.57 8.34 -16.81
CA PHE A 144 -6.56 8.18 -15.76
C PHE A 144 -6.65 6.72 -15.28
N GLU A 145 -6.56 5.73 -16.15
CA GLU A 145 -6.50 4.30 -15.79
C GLU A 145 -5.33 3.99 -14.81
N ARG A 146 -4.22 4.75 -14.91
CA ARG A 146 -3.09 4.66 -13.98
C ARG A 146 -3.31 5.44 -12.67
N ILE A 147 -4.03 6.55 -12.75
CA ILE A 147 -4.34 7.42 -11.60
C ILE A 147 -5.50 6.87 -10.76
N HIS A 148 -6.49 6.27 -11.43
CA HIS A 148 -7.73 5.81 -10.79
C HIS A 148 -7.51 4.88 -9.59
N PRO A 149 -6.64 3.86 -9.63
CA PRO A 149 -6.40 3.00 -8.46
C PRO A 149 -5.93 3.78 -7.23
N ILE A 150 -5.18 4.87 -7.43
CA ILE A 150 -4.74 5.74 -6.33
C ILE A 150 -5.88 6.67 -5.89
N ALA A 151 -6.53 7.34 -6.85
CA ALA A 151 -7.57 8.33 -6.57
C ALA A 151 -8.83 7.72 -5.94
N SER A 152 -9.17 6.47 -6.28
CA SER A 152 -10.36 5.76 -5.76
C SER A 152 -10.11 5.07 -4.42
N SER A 153 -8.87 4.78 -4.07
CA SER A 153 -8.53 3.93 -2.93
C SER A 153 -8.84 4.57 -1.57
N VAL A 154 -9.20 3.71 -0.61
CA VAL A 154 -9.51 4.09 0.77
C VAL A 154 -8.42 3.56 1.69
N LEU A 155 -7.63 4.46 2.29
CA LEU A 155 -6.58 4.09 3.23
C LEU A 155 -7.16 3.56 4.54
N VAL A 156 -6.68 2.40 5.00
CA VAL A 156 -7.01 1.79 6.30
C VAL A 156 -5.78 1.90 7.21
N VAL A 157 -5.40 3.12 7.55
CA VAL A 157 -4.18 3.40 8.33
C VAL A 157 -4.46 3.78 9.78
N ASN A 158 -5.72 3.93 10.15
CA ASN A 158 -6.12 4.23 11.52
C ASN A 158 -6.04 2.98 12.39
N ASN A 159 -5.61 3.17 13.63
CA ASN A 159 -5.53 2.11 14.61
C ASN A 159 -6.30 2.50 15.87
N ARG A 160 -7.11 1.58 16.37
CA ARG A 160 -7.76 1.67 17.68
C ARG A 160 -7.08 0.70 18.64
N PHE A 161 -6.43 1.26 19.64
CA PHE A 161 -5.72 0.49 20.64
C PHE A 161 -6.61 0.23 21.84
N GLU A 162 -6.69 -1.04 22.25
CA GLU A 162 -7.39 -1.52 23.44
C GLU A 162 -6.34 -2.05 24.42
N ALA A 163 -6.30 -1.47 25.63
CA ALA A 163 -5.32 -1.81 26.67
C ALA A 163 -5.79 -3.04 27.46
N ASP A 164 -6.06 -4.13 26.76
CA ASP A 164 -6.71 -5.34 27.24
C ASP A 164 -5.93 -6.62 26.91
N LEU A 165 -4.67 -6.48 26.44
CA LEU A 165 -3.84 -7.64 26.15
C LEU A 165 -3.66 -8.48 27.44
N GLU A 166 -3.86 -9.79 27.30
CA GLU A 166 -3.70 -10.74 28.39
C GLU A 166 -2.27 -10.66 28.99
N PRO A 167 -2.11 -10.65 30.34
CA PRO A 167 -0.80 -10.48 30.97
C PRO A 167 0.26 -11.49 30.52
N GLU A 168 -0.16 -12.71 30.20
CA GLU A 168 0.69 -13.79 29.72
C GLU A 168 1.32 -13.47 28.36
N LEU A 169 0.72 -12.56 27.58
CA LEU A 169 1.16 -12.17 26.26
C LEU A 169 1.99 -10.88 26.23
N TRP A 170 2.18 -10.20 27.37
CA TRP A 170 2.93 -8.93 27.40
C TRP A 170 4.39 -9.07 26.97
N GLN A 171 4.97 -10.26 27.16
CA GLN A 171 6.32 -10.57 26.69
C GLN A 171 6.33 -11.33 25.34
N GLY A 172 5.13 -11.55 24.78
CA GLY A 172 4.93 -12.39 23.60
C GLY A 172 4.76 -13.86 23.94
N ASP A 173 4.78 -14.67 22.91
CA ASP A 173 4.64 -16.13 22.95
C ASP A 173 5.56 -16.78 21.91
N GLU A 174 5.43 -18.09 21.71
CA GLU A 174 6.21 -18.84 20.71
C GLU A 174 6.03 -18.25 19.30
N LEU A 175 4.82 -17.83 18.93
CA LEU A 175 4.53 -17.24 17.62
C LEU A 175 5.23 -15.90 17.41
N THR A 176 5.36 -15.10 18.46
CA THR A 176 6.12 -13.83 18.39
C THR A 176 7.62 -14.09 18.29
N GLU A 177 8.13 -15.21 18.81
CA GLU A 177 9.53 -15.61 18.59
C GLU A 177 9.74 -16.09 17.15
N GLU A 178 8.80 -16.83 16.57
CA GLU A 178 8.83 -17.16 15.14
C GLU A 178 8.86 -15.89 14.26
N LEU A 179 8.08 -14.86 14.60
CA LEU A 179 8.13 -13.55 13.89
C LEU A 179 9.51 -12.89 14.00
N ARG A 180 10.16 -12.95 15.19
CA ARG A 180 11.51 -12.41 15.38
C ARG A 180 12.53 -13.16 14.51
N GLN A 181 12.45 -14.49 14.47
CA GLN A 181 13.33 -15.31 13.64
C GLN A 181 13.10 -15.05 12.15
N ALA A 182 11.86 -14.96 11.72
CA ALA A 182 11.50 -14.64 10.35
C ALA A 182 12.01 -13.25 9.93
N GLY A 183 11.90 -12.25 10.80
CA GLY A 183 12.46 -10.92 10.54
C GLY A 183 13.97 -10.94 10.34
N ARG A 184 14.72 -11.70 11.15
CA ARG A 184 16.16 -11.90 10.97
C ARG A 184 16.48 -12.59 9.65
N ARG A 185 15.73 -13.64 9.28
CA ARG A 185 15.92 -14.38 8.01
C ARG A 185 15.66 -13.48 6.79
N LEU A 186 14.62 -12.62 6.83
CA LEU A 186 14.39 -11.63 5.79
C LEU A 186 15.56 -10.63 5.65
N ALA A 187 16.18 -10.23 6.76
CA ALA A 187 17.37 -9.39 6.74
C ALA A 187 18.59 -10.11 6.13
N GLU A 188 18.84 -11.35 6.52
CA GLU A 188 19.92 -12.20 5.97
C GLU A 188 19.77 -12.38 4.45
N TRP A 189 18.53 -12.50 3.96
CA TRP A 189 18.24 -12.59 2.53
C TRP A 189 18.21 -11.22 1.84
N ASN A 190 18.52 -10.15 2.56
CA ASN A 190 18.50 -8.77 2.06
C ASN A 190 17.14 -8.38 1.44
N LEU A 191 16.02 -8.78 2.06
CA LEU A 191 14.66 -8.51 1.60
C LEU A 191 14.00 -7.32 2.31
N LEU A 192 14.60 -6.80 3.38
CA LEU A 192 14.08 -5.68 4.16
C LEU A 192 14.40 -4.29 3.59
N PRO A 193 15.53 -4.04 2.89
CA PRO A 193 15.78 -2.73 2.30
C PRO A 193 14.76 -2.38 1.23
N ALA A 194 14.53 -1.07 1.02
CA ALA A 194 13.77 -0.57 -0.11
C ALA A 194 14.26 -1.16 -1.43
N ALA A 195 13.36 -1.25 -2.43
CA ALA A 195 13.74 -1.67 -3.77
C ALA A 195 14.77 -0.74 -4.43
N PHE A 196 14.91 0.49 -3.92
CA PHE A 196 15.93 1.47 -4.30
C PHE A 196 16.43 2.22 -3.04
N PRO A 197 17.69 2.71 -3.04
CA PRO A 197 18.32 3.30 -1.86
C PRO A 197 17.82 4.74 -1.60
N ILE A 198 16.67 4.90 -0.95
CA ILE A 198 16.07 6.22 -0.64
C ILE A 198 17.05 7.15 0.09
N GLU A 199 17.85 6.60 1.00
CA GLU A 199 18.84 7.37 1.77
C GLU A 199 19.95 7.97 0.92
N GLU A 200 20.27 7.34 -0.21
CA GLU A 200 21.28 7.82 -1.16
C GLU A 200 20.69 8.79 -2.18
N ILE A 201 19.38 8.69 -2.43
CA ILE A 201 18.68 9.48 -3.45
C ILE A 201 18.25 10.85 -2.91
N LEU A 202 17.72 10.88 -1.67
CA LEU A 202 17.16 12.09 -1.10
C LEU A 202 18.21 12.92 -0.37
N PRO A 203 18.24 14.26 -0.58
CA PRO A 203 18.95 15.16 0.31
C PRO A 203 18.51 14.97 1.77
N PRO A 204 19.39 15.20 2.76
CA PRO A 204 19.08 14.96 4.17
C PRO A 204 17.80 15.66 4.68
N GLU A 205 17.46 16.83 4.12
CA GLU A 205 16.24 17.56 4.47
C GLU A 205 14.99 16.86 3.95
N ASP A 206 14.99 16.38 2.70
CA ASP A 206 13.88 15.65 2.09
C ASP A 206 13.72 14.28 2.76
N LEU A 207 14.81 13.62 3.08
CA LEU A 207 14.80 12.35 3.81
C LEU A 207 14.17 12.51 5.21
N ARG A 208 14.52 13.56 5.96
CA ARG A 208 13.86 13.85 7.25
C ARG A 208 12.37 14.11 7.06
N HIS A 209 12.00 14.78 5.96
CA HIS A 209 10.62 15.09 5.64
C HIS A 209 9.80 13.81 5.35
N VAL A 210 10.35 12.91 4.54
CA VAL A 210 9.77 11.58 4.25
C VAL A 210 9.59 10.76 5.53
N LYS A 211 10.64 10.66 6.35
CA LYS A 211 10.59 9.94 7.62
C LYS A 211 9.48 10.45 8.52
N ARG A 212 9.29 11.76 8.58
CA ARG A 212 8.28 12.41 9.44
C ARG A 212 6.85 12.25 8.90
N LEU A 213 6.65 12.40 7.59
CA LEU A 213 5.31 12.46 6.99
C LEU A 213 4.74 11.07 6.65
N TYR A 214 5.59 10.18 6.18
CA TYR A 214 5.16 8.90 5.61
C TYR A 214 5.59 7.70 6.46
N GLY A 215 6.42 7.91 7.48
CA GLY A 215 7.05 6.83 8.20
C GLY A 215 7.98 5.97 7.33
N ILE A 216 8.25 6.41 6.09
CA ILE A 216 9.15 5.76 5.15
C ILE A 216 10.55 6.22 5.48
N GLY A 217 11.44 5.34 5.77
CA GLY A 217 12.76 5.86 6.02
C GLY A 217 13.72 4.92 6.65
N GLY A 218 13.89 3.86 5.98
CA GLY A 218 15.16 3.21 6.01
C GLY A 218 15.37 2.17 7.07
N LEU A 219 14.35 1.70 7.76
CA LEU A 219 14.58 0.58 8.67
C LEU A 219 14.25 -0.74 7.99
N SER A 220 13.01 -0.98 7.57
CA SER A 220 12.69 -2.18 6.82
C SER A 220 11.35 -2.09 6.11
N TYR A 221 11.34 -2.52 4.87
CA TYR A 221 10.16 -2.61 4.03
C TYR A 221 9.50 -3.98 4.15
N GLY A 222 8.27 -4.10 3.64
CA GLY A 222 7.48 -5.31 3.81
C GLY A 222 6.99 -5.49 5.24
N ASN A 223 6.39 -6.61 5.51
CA ASN A 223 5.87 -6.97 6.82
C ASN A 223 5.63 -8.48 6.93
N LEU A 224 5.34 -8.95 8.13
CA LEU A 224 5.07 -10.36 8.39
C LEU A 224 4.06 -10.48 9.52
N SER A 225 3.26 -11.54 9.45
CA SER A 225 2.29 -11.89 10.47
C SER A 225 2.17 -13.39 10.66
N VAL A 226 1.65 -13.78 11.82
CA VAL A 226 1.36 -15.17 12.16
C VAL A 226 0.02 -15.24 12.90
N ARG A 227 -0.82 -16.21 12.52
CA ARG A 227 -2.14 -16.42 13.13
C ARG A 227 -1.99 -16.84 14.59
N LYS A 228 -2.66 -16.12 15.49
CA LYS A 228 -2.73 -16.47 16.91
C LYS A 228 -3.87 -17.45 17.20
N ASP A 229 -5.04 -17.18 16.65
CA ASP A 229 -6.25 -18.00 16.80
C ASP A 229 -7.22 -17.76 15.63
N GLU A 230 -8.47 -18.13 15.77
CA GLU A 230 -9.49 -18.00 14.71
C GLU A 230 -9.70 -16.54 14.24
N ARG A 231 -9.42 -15.55 15.10
CA ARG A 231 -9.71 -14.14 14.85
C ARG A 231 -8.50 -13.25 14.89
N ARG A 232 -7.51 -13.57 15.72
CA ARG A 232 -6.38 -12.70 16.05
C ARG A 232 -5.10 -13.19 15.36
N PHE A 233 -4.23 -12.25 15.07
CA PHE A 233 -2.91 -12.55 14.55
C PHE A 233 -1.87 -11.53 15.04
N TRP A 234 -0.66 -12.01 15.27
CA TRP A 234 0.49 -11.16 15.53
C TRP A 234 1.04 -10.59 14.23
N MET A 235 1.42 -9.32 14.22
CA MET A 235 1.96 -8.65 13.06
C MET A 235 3.03 -7.62 13.43
N SER A 236 4.04 -7.46 12.58
CA SER A 236 5.05 -6.42 12.73
C SER A 236 4.45 -5.02 12.62
N ALA A 237 4.97 -4.10 13.43
CA ALA A 237 4.59 -2.68 13.40
C ALA A 237 5.09 -1.97 12.13
N SER A 238 4.48 -0.83 11.85
CA SER A 238 4.93 0.07 10.79
C SER A 238 6.20 0.80 11.18
N GLY A 239 7.16 0.90 10.26
CA GLY A 239 8.38 1.70 10.43
C GLY A 239 9.37 1.17 11.47
N VAL A 240 9.30 -0.12 11.81
CA VAL A 240 10.24 -0.79 12.73
C VAL A 240 11.31 -1.56 11.96
N ASP A 241 12.45 -1.78 12.62
CA ASP A 241 13.48 -2.71 12.13
C ASP A 241 13.03 -4.16 12.35
N LYS A 242 12.61 -4.81 11.28
CA LYS A 242 12.11 -6.18 11.33
C LYS A 242 13.19 -7.22 11.63
N ALA A 243 14.47 -6.88 11.41
CA ALA A 243 15.57 -7.71 11.86
C ALA A 243 15.72 -7.76 13.39
N ASN A 244 15.08 -6.80 14.09
CA ASN A 244 15.30 -6.57 15.51
C ASN A 244 13.98 -6.28 16.27
N LEU A 245 12.97 -7.09 16.02
CA LEU A 245 11.67 -6.99 16.72
C LEU A 245 11.81 -7.39 18.18
N ARG A 246 11.40 -6.53 19.11
CA ARG A 246 11.61 -6.74 20.57
C ARG A 246 10.33 -6.64 21.37
N GLU A 247 9.67 -5.50 21.32
CA GLU A 247 8.65 -5.09 22.29
C GLU A 247 7.23 -5.33 21.75
N ILE A 248 6.42 -6.04 22.54
CA ILE A 248 5.00 -6.21 22.24
C ILE A 248 4.27 -4.87 22.43
N GLY A 249 3.39 -4.54 21.47
CA GLY A 249 2.69 -3.26 21.42
C GLY A 249 3.48 -2.15 20.69
N ARG A 250 4.79 -2.36 20.43
CA ARG A 250 5.62 -1.42 19.67
C ARG A 250 6.22 -2.00 18.40
N ASP A 251 6.83 -3.18 18.48
CA ASP A 251 7.46 -3.82 17.33
C ASP A 251 6.57 -4.93 16.75
N ILE A 252 5.83 -5.60 17.63
CA ILE A 252 4.85 -6.64 17.31
C ILE A 252 3.54 -6.29 17.99
N LEU A 253 2.44 -6.33 17.23
CA LEU A 253 1.09 -5.99 17.73
C LEU A 253 0.13 -7.16 17.49
N LEU A 254 -0.82 -7.33 18.43
CA LEU A 254 -1.92 -8.27 18.26
C LEU A 254 -3.09 -7.56 17.56
N VAL A 255 -3.33 -7.92 16.32
CA VAL A 255 -4.51 -7.46 15.57
C VAL A 255 -5.69 -8.33 15.95
N THR A 256 -6.78 -7.71 16.35
CA THR A 256 -7.99 -8.40 16.82
C THR A 256 -9.13 -8.33 15.84
N ASP A 257 -9.29 -7.21 15.12
CA ASP A 257 -10.35 -7.05 14.13
C ASP A 257 -10.12 -5.81 13.22
N TYR A 258 -11.01 -5.65 12.26
CA TYR A 258 -11.20 -4.45 11.45
C TYR A 258 -12.59 -3.86 11.70
N ASP A 259 -12.65 -2.56 11.95
CA ASP A 259 -13.89 -1.82 12.09
C ASP A 259 -14.20 -1.08 10.78
N PRO A 260 -15.16 -1.55 9.98
CA PRO A 260 -15.50 -0.92 8.70
C PRO A 260 -16.21 0.44 8.86
N ILE A 261 -16.85 0.70 10.01
CA ILE A 261 -17.54 1.98 10.25
C ILE A 261 -16.51 3.08 10.51
N GLN A 262 -15.50 2.77 11.32
CA GLN A 262 -14.44 3.72 11.66
C GLN A 262 -13.24 3.62 10.69
N ASN A 263 -13.28 2.68 9.76
CA ASN A 263 -12.17 2.37 8.84
C ASN A 263 -10.84 2.25 9.57
N SER A 264 -10.80 1.42 10.60
CA SER A 264 -9.64 1.27 11.49
C SER A 264 -9.36 -0.17 11.89
N MET A 265 -8.08 -0.50 12.04
CA MET A 265 -7.66 -1.78 12.64
C MET A 265 -7.80 -1.71 14.17
N ARG A 266 -8.35 -2.76 14.77
CA ARG A 266 -8.42 -2.93 16.24
C ARG A 266 -7.24 -3.76 16.71
N LEU A 267 -6.62 -3.30 17.81
CA LEU A 267 -5.38 -3.87 18.32
C LEU A 267 -5.44 -3.99 19.84
N SER A 268 -5.09 -5.16 20.34
CA SER A 268 -4.89 -5.41 21.78
C SER A 268 -3.44 -5.14 22.14
N VAL A 269 -3.21 -4.32 23.18
CA VAL A 269 -1.88 -3.90 23.61
C VAL A 269 -1.75 -3.97 25.13
N PRO A 270 -0.51 -4.08 25.67
CA PRO A 270 -0.29 -4.01 27.12
C PRO A 270 -0.79 -2.68 27.69
N PRO A 271 -1.42 -2.67 28.88
CA PRO A 271 -1.81 -1.43 29.55
C PRO A 271 -0.59 -0.58 29.93
N GLY A 272 -0.74 0.75 29.84
CA GLY A 272 0.30 1.71 30.20
C GLY A 272 1.42 1.89 29.19
N LEU A 273 1.35 1.22 28.04
CA LEU A 273 2.29 1.37 26.94
C LEU A 273 1.76 2.41 25.92
N GLU A 274 2.65 3.24 25.38
CA GLU A 274 2.35 4.04 24.20
C GLU A 274 2.65 3.19 22.94
N PRO A 275 1.60 2.66 22.25
CA PRO A 275 1.80 1.72 21.17
C PRO A 275 2.22 2.41 19.88
N ARG A 276 2.89 1.66 18.98
CA ARG A 276 3.07 2.06 17.59
C ARG A 276 1.94 1.52 16.71
N ARG A 277 1.80 2.07 15.54
CA ARG A 277 0.84 1.59 14.56
C ARG A 277 1.29 0.24 13.99
N VAL A 278 0.34 -0.67 13.75
CA VAL A 278 0.59 -1.88 12.98
C VAL A 278 0.96 -1.52 11.53
N SER A 279 1.58 -2.44 10.79
CA SER A 279 1.81 -2.26 9.36
C SER A 279 0.53 -1.81 8.64
N VAL A 280 0.66 -0.93 7.68
CA VAL A 280 -0.49 -0.43 6.89
C VAL A 280 -1.20 -1.57 6.15
N ASP A 281 -0.51 -2.66 5.82
CA ASP A 281 -1.08 -3.83 5.15
C ASP A 281 -1.84 -4.78 6.08
N ALA A 282 -2.07 -4.39 7.34
CA ALA A 282 -2.83 -5.21 8.29
C ALA A 282 -4.25 -5.55 7.79
N ILE A 283 -4.87 -4.67 7.02
CA ILE A 283 -6.18 -4.92 6.40
C ILE A 283 -6.11 -6.06 5.37
N GLU A 284 -5.03 -6.16 4.59
CA GLU A 284 -4.81 -7.23 3.63
C GLU A 284 -4.67 -8.58 4.35
N HIS A 285 -3.81 -8.63 5.38
CA HIS A 285 -3.62 -9.83 6.18
C HIS A 285 -4.91 -10.25 6.89
N TRP A 286 -5.66 -9.28 7.43
CA TRP A 286 -6.94 -9.54 8.08
C TRP A 286 -7.95 -10.19 7.12
N MET A 287 -8.10 -9.69 5.88
CA MET A 287 -9.00 -10.27 4.88
C MET A 287 -8.60 -11.71 4.55
N ILE A 288 -7.32 -11.96 4.31
CA ILE A 288 -6.82 -13.31 4.00
C ILE A 288 -7.09 -14.26 5.16
N TYR A 289 -6.76 -13.86 6.38
CA TYR A 289 -7.00 -14.71 7.56
C TYR A 289 -8.48 -14.99 7.81
N ARG A 290 -9.35 -14.04 7.55
CA ARG A 290 -10.80 -14.21 7.73
C ARG A 290 -11.39 -15.17 6.72
N GLU A 291 -10.92 -15.19 5.50
CA GLU A 291 -11.41 -16.05 4.45
C GLU A 291 -10.79 -17.46 4.47
N HIS A 292 -9.55 -17.58 4.91
CA HIS A 292 -8.74 -18.80 4.81
C HIS A 292 -8.20 -19.25 6.17
N PRO A 293 -8.98 -20.05 6.95
CA PRO A 293 -8.55 -20.54 8.28
C PRO A 293 -7.26 -21.37 8.26
N GLN A 294 -6.94 -22.00 7.13
CA GLN A 294 -5.74 -22.82 6.92
C GLN A 294 -4.46 -21.98 6.71
N VAL A 295 -4.58 -20.67 6.47
CA VAL A 295 -3.42 -19.78 6.42
C VAL A 295 -2.96 -19.49 7.85
N GLY A 296 -1.75 -19.94 8.18
CA GLY A 296 -1.12 -19.73 9.50
C GLY A 296 -0.15 -18.54 9.53
N ALA A 297 0.43 -18.19 8.38
CA ALA A 297 1.38 -17.10 8.27
C ALA A 297 1.27 -16.35 6.94
N ILE A 298 1.68 -15.07 6.94
CA ILE A 298 1.75 -14.23 5.75
C ILE A 298 3.03 -13.40 5.81
N ILE A 299 3.72 -13.33 4.67
CA ILE A 299 4.87 -12.44 4.45
C ILE A 299 4.58 -11.54 3.24
N HIS A 300 4.79 -10.25 3.41
CA HIS A 300 4.86 -9.28 2.31
C HIS A 300 6.30 -8.79 2.15
N VAL A 301 6.82 -8.81 0.92
CA VAL A 301 8.17 -8.35 0.59
C VAL A 301 8.19 -7.58 -0.74
N HIS A 302 9.09 -6.60 -0.85
CA HIS A 302 9.34 -5.86 -2.08
C HIS A 302 10.34 -6.61 -2.97
N ALA A 303 9.91 -7.77 -3.45
CA ALA A 303 10.62 -8.66 -4.35
C ALA A 303 9.62 -9.25 -5.35
N TRP A 304 10.08 -10.06 -6.28
CA TRP A 304 9.24 -10.69 -7.29
C TRP A 304 9.55 -12.18 -7.42
N MET A 305 8.61 -12.90 -8.03
CA MET A 305 8.78 -14.30 -8.42
C MET A 305 8.19 -14.49 -9.82
N GLU A 306 8.83 -15.30 -10.64
CA GLU A 306 8.33 -15.59 -11.98
C GLU A 306 7.10 -16.51 -11.95
N ASN A 307 6.27 -16.41 -12.98
CA ASN A 307 5.11 -17.26 -13.24
C ASN A 307 4.05 -17.25 -12.11
N ILE A 308 3.84 -16.11 -11.48
CA ILE A 308 2.80 -15.92 -10.46
C ILE A 308 1.62 -15.09 -10.97
N SER A 309 0.46 -15.31 -10.36
CA SER A 309 -0.70 -14.43 -10.56
C SER A 309 -0.49 -13.11 -9.83
N SER A 310 -0.86 -11.99 -10.45
CA SER A 310 -0.73 -10.66 -9.86
C SER A 310 -2.04 -9.88 -9.87
N THR A 311 -2.11 -8.84 -9.03
CA THR A 311 -3.20 -7.86 -9.08
C THR A 311 -3.16 -7.11 -10.41
N GLN A 312 -4.33 -6.70 -10.88
CA GLN A 312 -4.46 -6.00 -12.16
C GLN A 312 -3.97 -4.54 -12.08
N PHE A 313 -4.22 -3.89 -10.94
CA PHE A 313 -3.93 -2.49 -10.71
C PHE A 313 -2.87 -2.30 -9.63
N ASN A 314 -2.16 -1.17 -9.72
CA ASN A 314 -1.20 -0.72 -8.71
C ASN A 314 -1.94 0.10 -7.64
N TYR A 315 -2.61 -0.59 -6.71
CA TYR A 315 -3.22 0.07 -5.56
C TYR A 315 -2.16 0.48 -4.53
N PRO A 316 -2.33 1.62 -3.83
CA PRO A 316 -1.42 2.00 -2.75
C PRO A 316 -1.47 1.03 -1.58
N CYS A 317 -0.33 0.88 -0.88
CA CYS A 317 -0.25 0.11 0.37
C CYS A 317 -1.29 0.57 1.38
N GLY A 318 -1.82 -0.37 2.14
CA GLY A 318 -2.76 -0.08 3.22
C GLY A 318 -4.13 0.39 2.76
N THR A 319 -4.50 0.13 1.51
CA THR A 319 -5.84 0.44 1.01
C THR A 319 -6.75 -0.79 1.04
N TYR A 320 -8.03 -0.53 1.25
CA TYR A 320 -9.06 -1.57 1.23
C TYR A 320 -9.11 -2.28 -0.12
N GLU A 321 -8.94 -1.54 -1.22
CA GLU A 321 -8.97 -2.05 -2.59
C GLU A 321 -7.78 -2.99 -2.87
N LEU A 322 -6.57 -2.66 -2.37
CA LEU A 322 -5.44 -3.58 -2.45
C LEU A 322 -5.75 -4.88 -1.71
N ALA A 323 -6.25 -4.75 -0.48
CA ALA A 323 -6.59 -5.91 0.34
C ALA A 323 -7.64 -6.81 -0.33
N CYS A 324 -8.68 -6.23 -0.92
CA CYS A 324 -9.69 -6.98 -1.71
C CYS A 324 -9.07 -7.69 -2.92
N ALA A 325 -8.23 -6.97 -3.69
CA ALA A 325 -7.60 -7.52 -4.89
C ALA A 325 -6.66 -8.69 -4.56
N VAL A 326 -5.91 -8.58 -3.46
CA VAL A 326 -5.00 -9.65 -3.01
C VAL A 326 -5.80 -10.84 -2.46
N ALA A 327 -6.79 -10.60 -1.60
CA ALA A 327 -7.65 -11.66 -1.07
C ALA A 327 -8.35 -12.45 -2.19
N GLU A 328 -8.81 -11.76 -3.25
CA GLU A 328 -9.37 -12.42 -4.42
C GLU A 328 -8.35 -13.32 -5.13
N LYS A 329 -7.09 -12.86 -5.30
CA LYS A 329 -6.03 -13.68 -5.90
C LYS A 329 -5.66 -14.89 -5.04
N VAL A 330 -5.63 -14.73 -3.73
CA VAL A 330 -5.43 -15.84 -2.80
C VAL A 330 -6.57 -16.87 -2.93
N ARG A 331 -7.82 -16.42 -3.00
CA ARG A 331 -9.00 -17.28 -3.18
C ARG A 331 -8.97 -18.06 -4.50
N GLN A 332 -8.44 -17.43 -5.57
CA GLN A 332 -8.29 -18.05 -6.89
C GLN A 332 -7.08 -18.99 -6.99
N ALA A 333 -6.18 -18.99 -6.02
CA ALA A 333 -5.02 -19.87 -6.02
C ALA A 333 -5.46 -21.35 -5.89
N PRO A 334 -4.75 -22.29 -6.51
CA PRO A 334 -5.01 -23.72 -6.35
C PRO A 334 -4.99 -24.20 -4.89
N ASP A 335 -4.13 -23.59 -4.09
CA ASP A 335 -4.07 -23.76 -2.63
C ASP A 335 -3.93 -22.37 -1.98
N PRO A 336 -5.02 -21.80 -1.44
CA PRO A 336 -4.99 -20.52 -0.74
C PRO A 336 -4.03 -20.48 0.45
N SER A 337 -3.77 -21.63 1.10
CA SER A 337 -2.81 -21.69 2.21
C SER A 337 -1.35 -21.59 1.77
N ARG A 338 -1.07 -21.68 0.47
CA ARG A 338 0.27 -21.64 -0.12
C ARG A 338 0.33 -20.72 -1.35
N ALA A 339 -0.50 -19.69 -1.37
CA ALA A 339 -0.52 -18.73 -2.46
C ALA A 339 0.73 -17.83 -2.48
N VAL A 340 1.14 -17.44 -3.69
CA VAL A 340 2.08 -16.36 -3.94
C VAL A 340 1.40 -15.39 -4.90
N VAL A 341 1.11 -14.21 -4.42
CA VAL A 341 0.39 -13.17 -5.16
C VAL A 341 1.32 -12.01 -5.46
N GLY A 342 1.47 -11.68 -6.75
CA GLY A 342 2.15 -10.46 -7.16
C GLY A 342 1.26 -9.24 -6.94
N LEU A 343 1.81 -8.20 -6.33
CA LEU A 343 1.20 -6.89 -6.26
C LEU A 343 1.79 -6.05 -7.39
N LYS A 344 0.94 -5.61 -8.31
CA LYS A 344 1.39 -4.88 -9.51
C LYS A 344 2.26 -3.68 -9.13
N ASN A 345 3.47 -3.63 -9.69
CA ASN A 345 4.47 -2.58 -9.45
C ASN A 345 4.85 -2.41 -7.96
N HIS A 346 4.73 -3.44 -7.12
CA HIS A 346 4.91 -3.30 -5.68
C HIS A 346 5.74 -4.42 -5.05
N GLY A 347 5.31 -5.66 -5.14
CA GLY A 347 5.98 -6.77 -4.47
C GLY A 347 5.15 -8.04 -4.44
N LEU A 348 5.31 -8.82 -3.39
CA LEU A 348 4.65 -10.10 -3.18
C LEU A 348 3.93 -10.15 -1.85
N THR A 349 2.75 -10.78 -1.84
CA THR A 349 2.12 -11.32 -0.63
C THR A 349 2.12 -12.83 -0.72
N ILE A 350 2.64 -13.48 0.30
CA ILE A 350 2.89 -14.92 0.33
C ILE A 350 2.21 -15.52 1.56
N THR A 351 1.30 -16.47 1.36
CA THR A 351 0.64 -17.20 2.44
C THR A 351 1.34 -18.52 2.72
N GLY A 352 1.24 -19.02 3.95
CA GLY A 352 1.75 -20.32 4.36
C GLY A 352 0.98 -20.88 5.55
N PRO A 353 1.00 -22.21 5.77
CA PRO A 353 0.57 -22.80 7.04
C PRO A 353 1.43 -22.34 8.22
N SER A 354 2.70 -21.99 7.97
CA SER A 354 3.67 -21.44 8.91
C SER A 354 4.67 -20.53 8.19
N LEU A 355 5.42 -19.73 8.95
CA LEU A 355 6.53 -18.92 8.41
C LEU A 355 7.60 -19.81 7.77
N GLU A 356 7.92 -20.96 8.38
CA GLU A 356 8.93 -21.88 7.83
C GLU A 356 8.50 -22.44 6.47
N ASP A 357 7.24 -22.88 6.29
CA ASP A 357 6.71 -23.34 5.00
C ASP A 357 6.88 -22.24 3.91
N ILE A 358 6.65 -20.98 4.27
CA ILE A 358 6.85 -19.88 3.32
C ILE A 358 8.32 -19.79 2.91
N PHE A 359 9.25 -19.75 3.88
CA PHE A 359 10.67 -19.61 3.59
C PHE A 359 11.22 -20.76 2.76
N GLU A 360 10.87 -22.02 3.08
CA GLU A 360 11.29 -23.19 2.29
C GLU A 360 10.85 -23.09 0.82
N ARG A 361 9.65 -22.57 0.57
CA ARG A 361 9.11 -22.44 -0.79
C ARG A 361 9.70 -21.31 -1.60
N ILE A 362 10.12 -20.22 -0.98
CA ILE A 362 10.64 -19.03 -1.68
C ILE A 362 12.17 -18.97 -1.74
N GLU A 363 12.88 -19.85 -1.02
CA GLU A 363 14.33 -19.87 -1.00
C GLU A 363 14.92 -20.00 -2.41
N GLY A 364 15.83 -19.09 -2.75
CA GLY A 364 16.49 -19.04 -4.06
C GLY A 364 15.60 -18.68 -5.26
N ARG A 365 14.31 -18.35 -5.04
CA ARG A 365 13.34 -18.06 -6.11
C ARG A 365 12.97 -16.58 -6.24
N LEU A 366 13.37 -15.75 -5.29
CA LEU A 366 13.03 -14.35 -5.27
C LEU A 366 13.97 -13.50 -6.13
N LEU A 367 13.37 -12.66 -6.95
CA LEU A 367 14.05 -11.62 -7.73
C LEU A 367 13.91 -10.29 -7.00
N ARG A 368 15.01 -9.56 -6.83
CA ARG A 368 14.98 -8.25 -6.16
C ARG A 368 14.21 -7.19 -6.92
N GLN A 369 14.18 -7.29 -8.24
CA GLN A 369 13.53 -6.31 -9.09
C GLN A 369 12.08 -6.68 -9.35
N VAL A 370 11.17 -5.83 -8.92
CA VAL A 370 9.74 -5.92 -9.24
C VAL A 370 9.51 -5.40 -10.67
N PRO A 371 8.76 -6.12 -11.53
CA PRO A 371 8.40 -5.62 -12.85
C PRO A 371 7.55 -4.35 -12.77
N MET A 372 7.89 -3.34 -13.56
CA MET A 372 7.17 -2.07 -13.69
C MET A 372 6.44 -2.02 -15.04
N THR A 373 5.09 -2.06 -15.03
CA THR A 373 4.29 -2.20 -16.27
C THR A 373 3.04 -1.33 -16.25
#